data_7d40fe51c5c188525b9f2ce5f796c172
#
_entry.id   7d40fe51c5c188525b9f2ce5f796c172
#
_cell.length_a   1.000
_cell.length_b   1.000
_cell.length_c   1.000
_cell.angle_alpha   90.00
_cell.angle_beta   90.00
_cell.angle_gamma   90.00
#
_symmetry.space_group_name_H-M   'P 1'
#
loop_
_entity.id
_entity.type
_entity.pdbx_description
1 polymer ?
#
loop_
_entity_poly.entity_id
_entity_poly.type
_entity_poly.pdbx_seq_one_letter_code
_entity_poly.pdbx_strand_id
1 'polypeptide(L)'
;MALGTSSKRYSKALISHSIDEGNLDVMFEEICSLINILEESDDLEDFIANPTISRENKTKLLNELTYQSLPNISKLIHLLSVNNRINILLDVCRVFVDQYNQYNNIREVTVTTPREI
;
A
#
# COMPACT_ATOMS: atom_id res chain seq x y z
N MET A 1 4.51 -10.60 -13.39
CA MET A 1 4.31 -10.52 -13.30
C MET A 1 3.54 -9.78 -12.99
N ALA A 2 3.40 -9.85 -12.74
CA ALA A 2 2.38 -9.46 -12.67
C ALA A 2 2.04 -8.48 -11.86
N LEU A 3 2.82 -7.96 -11.26
CA LEU A 3 2.57 -7.05 -10.49
C LEU A 3 2.11 -6.03 -11.11
N GLY A 4 2.20 -5.99 -11.75
CA GLY A 4 1.99 -5.25 -12.30
C GLY A 4 1.13 -4.18 -12.57
N THR A 5 0.36 -4.21 -13.61
CA THR A 5 -0.48 -3.11 -14.05
C THR A 5 -1.50 -2.68 -13.01
N SER A 6 -2.17 -3.63 -12.39
CA SER A 6 -3.19 -3.27 -11.39
C SER A 6 -2.56 -2.65 -10.14
N SER A 7 -1.48 -3.25 -9.65
CA SER A 7 -0.82 -2.73 -8.45
C SER A 7 -0.30 -1.32 -8.68
N LYS A 8 0.28 -1.07 -9.85
CA LYS A 8 0.78 0.26 -10.17
C LYS A 8 -0.35 1.28 -10.25
N ARG A 9 -1.48 0.88 -10.83
CA ARG A 9 -2.61 1.77 -10.98
C ARG A 9 -3.18 2.18 -9.62
N TYR A 10 -3.39 1.21 -8.74
CA TYR A 10 -3.91 1.51 -7.42
C TYR A 10 -2.93 2.34 -6.60
N SER A 11 -1.65 1.99 -6.68
CA SER A 11 -0.64 2.73 -5.95
C SER A 11 -0.54 4.18 -6.44
N LYS A 12 -0.57 4.37 -7.75
CA LYS A 12 -0.47 5.72 -8.31
C LYS A 12 -1.67 6.57 -7.91
N ALA A 13 -2.86 5.98 -7.95
CA ALA A 13 -4.07 6.70 -7.52
C ALA A 13 -3.98 7.08 -6.05
N LEU A 14 -3.46 6.18 -5.23
CA LEU A 14 -3.31 6.44 -3.80
C LEU A 14 -2.32 7.56 -3.55
N ILE A 15 -1.20 7.57 -4.26
CA ILE A 15 -0.21 8.63 -4.13
C ILE A 15 -0.81 9.97 -4.54
N SER A 16 -1.52 10.01 -5.67
CA SER A 16 -2.14 11.26 -6.11
C SER A 16 -3.13 11.78 -5.10
N HIS A 17 -3.95 10.90 -4.55
CA HIS A 17 -4.92 11.28 -3.54
C HIS A 17 -4.21 11.81 -2.28
N SER A 18 -3.15 11.14 -1.88
CA SER A 18 -2.41 11.53 -0.68
C SER A 18 -1.74 12.89 -0.86
N ILE A 19 -1.24 13.17 -2.06
CA ILE A 19 -0.66 14.47 -2.35
C ILE A 19 -1.73 15.55 -2.24
N ASP A 20 -2.90 15.30 -2.81
CA ASP A 20 -3.99 16.25 -2.76
C ASP A 20 -4.46 16.51 -1.34
N GLU A 21 -4.42 15.47 -0.50
CA GLU A 21 -4.84 15.61 0.90
C GLU A 21 -3.73 16.18 1.78
N GLY A 22 -2.52 16.24 1.27
CA GLY A 22 -1.41 16.74 2.05
C GLY A 22 -0.88 15.76 3.09
N ASN A 23 -1.18 14.46 2.93
CA ASN A 23 -0.77 13.47 3.91
C ASN A 23 0.07 12.33 3.32
N LEU A 24 0.81 12.61 2.26
CA LEU A 24 1.59 11.57 1.59
C LEU A 24 2.59 10.90 2.53
N ASP A 25 3.28 11.69 3.36
CA ASP A 25 4.28 11.14 4.28
C ASP A 25 3.63 10.24 5.32
N VAL A 26 2.47 10.64 5.83
CA VAL A 26 1.74 9.82 6.79
C VAL A 26 1.30 8.52 6.14
N MET A 27 0.79 8.61 4.93
CA MET A 27 0.37 7.42 4.19
C MET A 27 1.54 6.48 3.97
N PHE A 28 2.71 7.02 3.62
CA PHE A 28 3.91 6.21 3.42
C PHE A 28 4.26 5.45 4.70
N GLU A 29 4.21 6.12 5.85
CA GLU A 29 4.53 5.47 7.11
C GLU A 29 3.54 4.35 7.41
N GLU A 30 2.26 4.59 7.15
CA GLU A 30 1.25 3.55 7.37
C GLU A 30 1.43 2.39 6.41
N ILE A 31 1.78 2.66 5.17
CA ILE A 31 2.04 1.61 4.19
C ILE A 31 3.22 0.74 4.64
N CYS A 32 4.29 1.36 5.12
CA CYS A 32 5.45 0.61 5.61
C CYS A 32 5.06 -0.25 6.80
N SER A 33 4.25 0.27 7.71
CA SER A 33 3.78 -0.49 8.85
C SER A 33 2.93 -1.68 8.41
N LEU A 34 2.07 -1.47 7.42
CA LEU A 34 1.24 -2.54 6.90
C LEU A 34 2.08 -3.63 6.25
N ILE A 35 3.12 -3.26 5.51
CA ILE A 35 4.02 -4.24 4.91
C ILE A 35 4.64 -5.10 6.01
N ASN A 36 5.09 -4.47 7.10
CA ASN A 36 5.67 -5.21 8.21
C ASN A 36 4.66 -6.18 8.82
N ILE A 37 3.44 -5.74 9.02
CA ILE A 37 2.39 -6.59 9.56
C ILE A 37 2.15 -7.79 8.64
N LEU A 38 2.07 -7.55 7.35
CA LEU A 38 1.78 -8.62 6.40
C LEU A 38 2.95 -9.59 6.26
N GLU A 39 4.17 -9.09 6.39
CA GLU A 39 5.33 -9.94 6.22
C GLU A 39 5.76 -10.66 7.48
N GLU A 40 5.27 -10.22 8.64
CA GLU A 40 5.62 -10.88 9.86
C GLU A 40 5.01 -12.26 9.98
N SER A 41 3.97 -12.56 9.27
CA SER A 41 3.29 -13.82 9.39
C SER A 41 3.00 -14.38 8.00
N ASP A 42 3.60 -15.52 7.71
CA ASP A 42 3.30 -16.22 6.45
C ASP A 42 1.84 -16.61 6.39
N ASP A 43 1.25 -16.91 7.56
CA ASP A 43 -0.16 -17.29 7.61
C ASP A 43 -1.06 -16.16 7.14
N LEU A 44 -0.71 -14.93 7.46
CA LEU A 44 -1.51 -13.79 7.04
C LEU A 44 -1.43 -13.58 5.54
N GLU A 45 -0.23 -13.70 4.97
CA GLU A 45 -0.08 -13.60 3.53
C GLU A 45 -0.87 -14.69 2.84
N ASP A 46 -0.80 -15.92 3.34
CA ASP A 46 -1.53 -17.04 2.76
C ASP A 46 -3.03 -16.81 2.87
N PHE A 47 -3.49 -16.27 3.99
CA PHE A 47 -4.89 -15.98 4.21
C PHE A 47 -5.41 -15.01 3.14
N ILE A 48 -4.66 -13.95 2.90
CA ILE A 48 -5.07 -12.92 1.94
C ILE A 48 -5.04 -13.48 0.52
N ALA A 49 -4.07 -14.33 0.21
CA ALA A 49 -3.95 -14.88 -1.13
C ALA A 49 -4.88 -16.06 -1.38
N ASN A 50 -5.47 -16.61 -0.35
CA ASN A 50 -6.24 -17.84 -0.48
C ASN A 50 -7.57 -17.59 -1.18
N PRO A 51 -7.81 -18.19 -2.35
CA PRO A 51 -9.03 -17.93 -3.09
C PRO A 51 -10.28 -18.52 -2.45
N THR A 52 -10.12 -19.45 -1.49
CA THR A 52 -11.28 -20.05 -0.85
C THR A 52 -11.83 -19.21 0.29
N ILE A 53 -11.10 -18.19 0.73
CA ILE A 53 -11.56 -17.32 1.79
C ILE A 53 -12.29 -16.14 1.15
N SER A 54 -13.45 -15.79 1.69
CA SER A 54 -14.26 -14.74 1.08
C SER A 54 -13.58 -13.37 1.20
N ARG A 55 -13.91 -12.51 0.27
CA ARG A 55 -13.44 -11.14 0.31
C ARG A 55 -13.84 -10.46 1.61
N GLU A 56 -15.05 -10.72 2.06
CA GLU A 56 -15.58 -10.10 3.27
C GLU A 56 -14.76 -10.51 4.50
N ASN A 57 -14.38 -11.77 4.59
CA ASN A 57 -13.60 -12.24 5.72
C ASN A 57 -12.19 -11.66 5.69
N LYS A 58 -11.59 -11.56 4.50
CA LYS A 58 -10.28 -10.96 4.37
C LYS A 58 -10.31 -9.49 4.78
N THR A 59 -11.33 -8.78 4.30
CA THR A 59 -11.47 -7.36 4.59
C THR A 59 -11.68 -7.13 6.09
N LYS A 60 -12.49 -7.98 6.70
CA LYS A 60 -12.77 -7.85 8.13
C LYS A 60 -11.50 -8.01 8.94
N LEU A 61 -10.69 -9.02 8.64
CA LEU A 61 -9.46 -9.23 9.37
C LEU A 61 -8.51 -8.05 9.19
N LEU A 62 -8.35 -7.58 7.96
CA LEU A 62 -7.45 -6.47 7.69
C LEU A 62 -7.91 -5.20 8.40
N ASN A 63 -9.21 -4.95 8.41
CA ASN A 63 -9.73 -3.79 9.11
C ASN A 63 -9.46 -3.89 10.61
N GLU A 64 -9.59 -5.07 11.18
CA GLU A 64 -9.33 -5.25 12.61
C GLU A 64 -7.86 -5.01 12.93
N LEU A 65 -6.95 -5.43 12.04
CA LEU A 65 -5.54 -5.25 12.27
C LEU A 65 -5.12 -3.80 12.14
N THR A 66 -5.82 -3.02 11.32
CA THR A 66 -5.38 -1.67 11.01
C THR A 66 -6.27 -0.58 11.59
N TYR A 67 -7.39 -0.96 12.22
CA TYR A 67 -8.42 0.00 12.62
C TYR A 67 -7.90 1.21 13.38
N GLN A 68 -7.11 1.01 14.40
CA GLN A 68 -6.65 2.13 15.19
C GLN A 68 -5.25 2.59 14.81
N SER A 69 -4.43 1.67 14.35
CA SER A 69 -3.05 1.99 14.09
C SER A 69 -2.82 2.65 12.75
N LEU A 70 -3.63 2.30 11.77
CA LEU A 70 -3.40 2.75 10.40
C LEU A 70 -4.71 3.25 9.79
N PRO A 71 -5.22 4.37 10.29
CA PRO A 71 -6.55 4.84 9.85
C PRO A 71 -6.65 5.18 8.37
N ASN A 72 -5.55 5.62 7.76
CA ASN A 72 -5.62 5.99 6.34
C ASN A 72 -5.59 4.77 5.44
N ILE A 73 -5.09 3.65 5.95
CA ILE A 73 -5.03 2.41 5.16
C ILE A 73 -6.43 1.85 4.91
N SER A 74 -7.39 2.15 5.77
CA SER A 74 -8.73 1.61 5.60
C SER A 74 -9.33 1.99 4.26
N LYS A 75 -8.98 3.15 3.72
CA LYS A 75 -9.48 3.56 2.40
C LYS A 75 -8.93 2.66 1.31
N LEU A 76 -7.65 2.31 1.41
CA LEU A 76 -7.04 1.40 0.44
C LEU A 76 -7.66 0.01 0.54
N ILE A 77 -7.84 -0.48 1.75
CA ILE A 77 -8.44 -1.80 1.95
C ILE A 77 -9.86 -1.83 1.36
N HIS A 78 -10.63 -0.77 1.62
CA HIS A 78 -11.99 -0.70 1.10
C HIS A 78 -11.99 -0.68 -0.43
N LEU A 79 -11.12 0.10 -1.03
CA LEU A 79 -11.03 0.21 -2.48
C LEU A 79 -10.70 -1.14 -3.11
N LEU A 80 -9.71 -1.84 -2.56
CA LEU A 80 -9.33 -3.14 -3.08
C LEU A 80 -10.43 -4.17 -2.87
N SER A 81 -11.13 -4.08 -1.74
CA SER A 81 -12.21 -5.00 -1.45
C SER A 81 -13.36 -4.84 -2.44
N VAL A 82 -13.77 -3.60 -2.67
CA VAL A 82 -14.88 -3.30 -3.59
C VAL A 82 -14.57 -3.79 -5.01
N ASN A 83 -13.31 -3.70 -5.40
CA ASN A 83 -12.91 -4.12 -6.73
C ASN A 83 -12.47 -5.57 -6.81
N ASN A 84 -12.63 -6.30 -5.70
CA ASN A 84 -12.25 -7.71 -5.62
C ASN A 84 -10.77 -7.92 -5.92
N ARG A 85 -9.94 -7.02 -5.38
CA ARG A 85 -8.49 -7.06 -5.58
C ARG A 85 -7.73 -7.11 -4.27
N ILE A 86 -8.38 -7.54 -3.18
CA ILE A 86 -7.71 -7.55 -1.89
C ILE A 86 -6.47 -8.44 -1.89
N ASN A 87 -6.43 -9.42 -2.77
CA ASN A 87 -5.29 -10.35 -2.85
C ASN A 87 -4.02 -9.69 -3.36
N ILE A 88 -4.08 -8.47 -3.91
CA ILE A 88 -2.88 -7.77 -4.36
C ILE A 88 -2.46 -6.68 -3.38
N LEU A 89 -3.02 -6.68 -2.16
CA LEU A 89 -2.73 -5.62 -1.20
C LEU A 89 -1.24 -5.45 -0.94
N LEU A 90 -0.52 -6.54 -0.71
CA LEU A 90 0.91 -6.45 -0.43
C LEU A 90 1.68 -5.90 -1.64
N ASP A 91 1.31 -6.32 -2.84
CA ASP A 91 1.95 -5.80 -4.04
C ASP A 91 1.70 -4.31 -4.20
N VAL A 92 0.48 -3.85 -3.92
CA VAL A 92 0.17 -2.43 -4.00
C VAL A 92 1.03 -1.65 -3.00
N CYS A 93 1.20 -2.19 -1.79
CA CYS A 93 2.02 -1.53 -0.79
C CYS A 93 3.47 -1.44 -1.23
N ARG A 94 4.02 -2.50 -1.79
CA ARG A 94 5.41 -2.49 -2.25
C ARG A 94 5.61 -1.53 -3.40
N VAL A 95 4.67 -1.50 -4.34
CA VAL A 95 4.75 -0.57 -5.47
C VAL A 95 4.61 0.87 -4.96
N PHE A 96 3.76 1.09 -3.96
CA PHE A 96 3.62 2.42 -3.36
C PHE A 96 4.97 2.91 -2.81
N VAL A 97 5.68 2.06 -2.08
CA VAL A 97 6.97 2.43 -1.52
C VAL A 97 7.95 2.77 -2.64
N ASP A 98 7.97 1.97 -3.68
CA ASP A 98 8.86 2.21 -4.80
C ASP A 98 8.56 3.54 -5.49
N GLN A 99 7.28 3.81 -5.75
CA GLN A 99 6.87 5.05 -6.40
C GLN A 99 7.11 6.26 -5.49
N TYR A 100 6.89 6.09 -4.19
CA TYR A 100 7.16 7.16 -3.24
C TYR A 100 8.64 7.52 -3.25
N ASN A 101 9.51 6.52 -3.26
CA ASN A 101 10.94 6.77 -3.28
C ASN A 101 11.37 7.46 -4.58
N GLN A 102 10.79 7.08 -5.69
CA GLN A 102 11.07 7.74 -6.96
C GLN A 102 10.63 9.19 -6.94
N TYR A 103 9.45 9.45 -6.39
CA TYR A 103 8.92 10.79 -6.27
C TYR A 103 9.85 11.66 -5.41
N ASN A 104 10.32 11.13 -4.29
CA ASN A 104 11.23 11.88 -3.43
C ASN A 104 12.60 12.10 -4.08
N ASN A 105 13.09 11.11 -4.81
CA ASN A 105 14.37 11.26 -5.48
C ASN A 105 14.32 12.37 -6.51
N ILE A 106 13.22 12.46 -7.26
CA ILE A 106 13.07 13.51 -8.24
C ILE A 106 13.05 14.86 -7.56
N ARG A 107 12.34 14.98 -6.45
CA ARG A 107 12.29 16.24 -5.73
C ARG A 107 13.65 16.63 -5.18
N GLU A 108 14.39 15.67 -4.66
CA GLU A 108 15.69 15.96 -4.08
C GLU A 108 16.69 16.32 -5.13
N VAL A 109 16.60 15.66 -6.29
CA VAL A 109 17.54 15.96 -7.35
C VAL A 109 17.39 17.40 -7.83
N THR A 110 16.16 17.87 -7.85
CA THR A 110 16.00 19.25 -8.29
C THR A 110 16.54 20.23 -7.29
N VAL A 111 16.70 19.81 -6.06
CA VAL A 111 17.21 20.69 -5.08
C VAL A 111 18.64 20.57 -4.86
N THR A 112 19.31 19.51 -5.08
CA THR A 112 20.53 19.36 -4.59
C THR A 112 21.47 19.13 -5.32
N THR A 113 22.29 18.74 -5.08
CA THR A 113 23.26 18.56 -5.46
C THR A 113 23.71 17.42 -5.46
N PRO A 114 24.48 17.22 -5.88
CA PRO A 114 24.86 16.13 -6.17
C PRO A 114 25.42 15.35 -5.34
N ARG A 115 25.61 15.10 -4.80
CA ARG A 115 26.09 14.30 -4.11
C ARG A 115 26.21 13.18 -4.47
N GLU A 116 26.46 12.79 -4.87
CA GLU A 116 26.58 11.88 -5.19
C GLU A 116 26.53 11.01 -4.98
N ILE A 117 26.66 10.66 -5.06
CA ILE A 117 26.61 9.82 -4.98
C ILE A 117 26.80 9.39 -5.01
#